data_96333ba7127263d72fbc400c6619b9d3
#
_entry.id   96333ba7127263d72fbc400c6619b9d3
#
_cell.length_a   1.000
_cell.length_b   1.000
_cell.length_c   1.000
_cell.angle_alpha   90.00
_cell.angle_beta   90.00
_cell.angle_gamma   90.00
#
_symmetry.space_group_name_H-M   'P 1'
#
loop_
_entity.id
_entity.type
_entity.pdbx_description
1 polymer ?
#
loop_
_entity_poly.entity_id
_entity_poly.type
_entity_poly.pdbx_seq_one_letter_code
_entity_poly.pdbx_strand_id
1 'polypeptide(L)'
;MIEIFNVHYSNFSKTQVFFSFLFLQKYDSKLLTEIFNIHHLLPLAKLMFVQVVFLVKGPIYLVCISCTEEPYESLRVQLELIYGQMILILTKSVNRCFEKNPKFDMTSLLGGTDVVFSSLIHSFSWNLATFLHAYTCLPLAYATRQAAGAILQDVADSGVLFAILMCKHKVVSLVGAQKASLHPDDMLLLSNFIMSSESFRTSESFSPICLPRYNPMAFLYAYVHYLDVDTYLVLLTTSSDSFYHLKDCRLRIETVLLKSNVLSEVQRSMLDGGMRVDDLPGYPLPRSGSDSPHLGQAKLPTNYSEQFREASAGMGGPAGLWHFVYRSIYLDQYVASEFSSPINSPQQQKRLYRGYQKLYATMHDNGSGPHKTQFRRDENFVLLCWVTPDFELYAAFDPLADKALAIKTCNRVCEWVKDVENEIFLLGASPFSW
;
A
#
# COMPACT_ATOMS: atom_id res chain seq x y z
N MET A 1 7.85 -28.72 17.87
CA MET A 1 6.66 -28.04 18.46
C MET A 1 6.13 -27.10 17.39
N ILE A 2 4.88 -27.22 17.06
CA ILE A 2 4.24 -26.49 15.97
C ILE A 2 3.34 -25.49 16.66
N GLU A 3 3.66 -24.21 16.59
CA GLU A 3 2.68 -23.19 16.90
C GLU A 3 2.03 -22.73 15.62
N ILE A 4 0.73 -22.95 15.58
CA ILE A 4 -0.16 -22.52 14.54
C ILE A 4 -0.69 -21.16 14.98
N PHE A 5 -0.18 -20.08 14.44
CA PHE A 5 -0.87 -18.79 14.50
C PHE A 5 -2.10 -18.88 13.62
N ASN A 6 -3.20 -19.37 14.21
CA ASN A 6 -4.49 -19.40 13.54
C ASN A 6 -5.12 -18.02 13.62
N VAL A 7 -4.88 -17.16 12.64
CA VAL A 7 -5.68 -15.96 12.48
C VAL A 7 -6.97 -16.35 11.79
N HIS A 8 -7.98 -16.66 12.61
CA HIS A 8 -9.34 -16.88 12.13
C HIS A 8 -9.93 -15.56 11.65
N TYR A 9 -10.06 -15.38 10.36
CA TYR A 9 -11.03 -14.43 9.81
C TYR A 9 -12.43 -15.06 9.87
N SER A 10 -13.07 -14.98 11.05
CA SER A 10 -14.49 -15.26 11.18
C SER A 10 -15.24 -13.96 10.86
N ASN A 11 -15.92 -13.94 9.76
CA ASN A 11 -17.31 -13.56 9.55
C ASN A 11 -17.56 -13.19 8.08
N PHE A 12 -18.53 -13.89 7.58
CA PHE A 12 -19.36 -13.80 6.39
C PHE A 12 -19.05 -14.82 5.29
N SER A 13 -19.98 -15.82 5.29
CA SER A 13 -20.40 -16.65 4.16
C SER A 13 -19.32 -17.17 3.21
N LYS A 14 -18.90 -18.40 3.44
CA LYS A 14 -18.37 -19.39 2.46
C LYS A 14 -16.96 -19.22 1.88
N THR A 15 -16.18 -18.20 2.25
CA THR A 15 -14.77 -18.08 1.80
C THR A 15 -13.88 -17.83 3.01
N GLN A 16 -13.16 -18.85 3.47
CA GLN A 16 -12.19 -18.75 4.55
C GLN A 16 -10.78 -18.79 3.97
N VAL A 17 -9.96 -17.80 4.31
CA VAL A 17 -8.51 -17.86 4.14
C VAL A 17 -7.92 -18.27 5.48
N PHE A 18 -7.26 -19.42 5.51
CA PHE A 18 -6.49 -19.84 6.66
C PHE A 18 -5.03 -19.52 6.40
N PHE A 19 -4.48 -18.53 7.08
CA PHE A 19 -3.05 -18.38 7.19
C PHE A 19 -2.59 -19.21 8.40
N SER A 20 -2.07 -20.39 8.14
CA SER A 20 -1.40 -21.19 9.17
C SER A 20 0.08 -20.97 9.02
N PHE A 21 0.69 -20.27 9.97
CA PHE A 21 2.14 -20.17 10.04
C PHE A 21 2.67 -21.45 10.70
N LEU A 22 3.12 -22.37 9.86
CA LEU A 22 3.88 -23.52 10.33
C LEU A 22 5.36 -23.14 10.24
N PHE A 23 5.98 -22.90 11.38
CA PHE A 23 7.44 -22.90 11.47
C PHE A 23 7.92 -24.35 11.40
N LEU A 24 8.16 -24.83 10.18
CA LEU A 24 8.63 -26.17 9.95
C LEU A 24 10.15 -26.22 10.02
N GLN A 25 10.68 -27.01 10.91
CA GLN A 25 12.06 -27.47 10.85
C GLN A 25 12.26 -28.46 9.70
N LYS A 26 13.39 -28.39 9.03
CA LYS A 26 13.80 -29.07 7.81
C LYS A 26 13.69 -30.64 7.86
N TYR A 27 13.28 -31.25 8.96
CA TYR A 27 13.40 -32.71 9.18
C TYR A 27 12.10 -33.42 9.57
N ASP A 28 10.95 -32.75 9.55
CA ASP A 28 9.72 -33.48 9.95
C ASP A 28 8.85 -33.82 8.73
N SER A 29 9.24 -34.94 8.07
CA SER A 29 8.44 -35.54 6.99
C SER A 29 7.05 -36.00 7.44
N LYS A 30 6.84 -36.25 8.74
CA LYS A 30 5.53 -36.56 9.32
C LYS A 30 4.59 -35.35 9.25
N LEU A 31 5.11 -34.13 9.38
CA LEU A 31 4.32 -32.93 9.41
C LEU A 31 3.84 -32.52 8.02
N LEU A 32 4.65 -32.74 6.98
CA LEU A 32 4.17 -32.59 5.60
C LEU A 32 3.00 -33.55 5.34
N THR A 33 3.07 -34.77 5.91
CA THR A 33 1.99 -35.75 5.84
C THR A 33 0.77 -35.32 6.63
N GLU A 34 0.92 -34.65 7.77
CA GLU A 34 -0.19 -34.09 8.54
C GLU A 34 -0.81 -32.87 7.86
N ILE A 35 -0.04 -32.01 7.19
CA ILE A 35 -0.55 -30.93 6.33
C ILE A 35 -1.34 -31.50 5.15
N PHE A 36 -0.87 -32.56 4.52
CA PHE A 36 -1.63 -33.30 3.50
C PHE A 36 -2.88 -33.97 4.09
N ASN A 37 -2.85 -34.38 5.37
CA ASN A 37 -4.01 -34.95 6.07
C ASN A 37 -5.02 -33.93 6.57
N ILE A 38 -4.75 -32.63 6.51
CA ILE A 38 -5.76 -31.56 6.71
C ILE A 38 -6.92 -31.70 5.72
N HIS A 39 -6.76 -32.43 4.62
CA HIS A 39 -7.87 -32.88 3.77
C HIS A 39 -8.97 -33.65 4.54
N HIS A 40 -8.68 -34.25 5.69
CA HIS A 40 -9.68 -34.93 6.51
C HIS A 40 -10.46 -34.02 7.46
N LEU A 41 -9.97 -32.80 7.73
CA LEU A 41 -10.64 -31.82 8.62
C LEU A 41 -11.60 -30.88 7.91
N LEU A 42 -11.69 -30.93 6.58
CA LEU A 42 -12.59 -30.10 5.79
C LEU A 42 -13.61 -30.96 5.02
N PRO A 43 -14.75 -31.38 5.65
CA PRO A 43 -15.85 -32.03 4.90
C PRO A 43 -16.41 -31.13 3.77
N LEU A 44 -16.12 -29.83 3.80
CA LEU A 44 -16.49 -28.81 2.79
C LEU A 44 -15.46 -28.66 1.65
N ALA A 45 -14.25 -29.24 1.77
CA ALA A 45 -13.19 -29.12 0.74
C ALA A 45 -13.51 -29.89 -0.56
N LYS A 46 -14.52 -30.73 -0.58
CA LYS A 46 -14.94 -31.46 -1.80
C LYS A 46 -15.55 -30.59 -2.89
N LEU A 47 -15.77 -29.29 -2.65
CA LEU A 47 -16.43 -28.38 -3.59
C LEU A 47 -15.66 -27.09 -3.89
N MET A 48 -14.48 -26.86 -3.30
CA MET A 48 -13.73 -25.61 -3.48
C MET A 48 -12.28 -25.87 -3.88
N PHE A 49 -11.77 -25.08 -4.81
CA PHE A 49 -10.35 -25.09 -5.17
C PHE A 49 -9.55 -24.57 -3.97
N VAL A 50 -8.74 -25.43 -3.38
CA VAL A 50 -7.83 -25.08 -2.29
C VAL A 50 -6.44 -24.88 -2.90
N GLN A 51 -5.86 -23.68 -2.70
CA GLN A 51 -4.47 -23.41 -3.02
C GLN A 51 -3.61 -23.51 -1.77
N VAL A 52 -2.48 -24.20 -1.88
CA VAL A 52 -1.45 -24.26 -0.84
C VAL A 52 -0.17 -23.68 -1.41
N VAL A 53 0.31 -22.61 -0.80
CA VAL A 53 1.51 -21.89 -1.23
C VAL A 53 2.58 -22.00 -0.15
N PHE A 54 3.78 -22.38 -0.56
CA PHE A 54 4.94 -22.51 0.32
C PHE A 54 5.97 -21.42 0.01
N LEU A 55 6.54 -20.84 1.07
CA LEU A 55 7.72 -19.98 1.00
C LEU A 55 8.81 -20.57 1.88
N VAL A 56 9.96 -20.91 1.28
CA VAL A 56 11.11 -21.47 1.98
C VAL A 56 12.23 -20.43 2.05
N LYS A 57 12.64 -20.06 3.26
CA LYS A 57 13.72 -19.10 3.55
C LYS A 57 14.75 -19.72 4.51
N GLY A 58 15.65 -20.52 3.95
CA GLY A 58 16.63 -21.28 4.74
C GLY A 58 15.93 -22.31 5.63
N PRO A 59 16.06 -22.25 6.96
CA PRO A 59 15.41 -23.16 7.89
C PRO A 59 13.92 -22.86 8.14
N ILE A 60 13.40 -21.74 7.64
CA ILE A 60 12.06 -21.25 7.91
C ILE A 60 11.15 -21.57 6.72
N TYR A 61 10.01 -22.17 7.02
CA TYR A 61 8.97 -22.51 6.06
C TYR A 61 7.69 -21.78 6.45
N LEU A 62 7.15 -20.99 5.54
CA LEU A 62 5.84 -20.36 5.68
C LEU A 62 4.86 -21.01 4.72
N VAL A 63 3.64 -21.22 5.18
CA VAL A 63 2.59 -21.88 4.40
C VAL A 63 1.33 -21.02 4.43
N CYS A 64 0.75 -20.80 3.27
CA CYS A 64 -0.58 -20.21 3.12
C CYS A 64 -1.52 -21.25 2.52
N ILE A 65 -2.70 -21.40 3.13
CA ILE A 65 -3.80 -22.21 2.61
C ILE A 65 -4.94 -21.26 2.30
N SER A 66 -5.31 -21.15 1.04
CA SER A 66 -6.36 -20.25 0.58
C SER A 66 -7.45 -21.01 -0.16
N CYS A 67 -8.70 -20.69 0.20
CA CYS A 67 -9.90 -21.11 -0.54
C CYS A 67 -10.47 -19.94 -1.37
N THR A 68 -9.72 -18.84 -1.50
CA THR A 68 -10.11 -17.69 -2.30
C THR A 68 -9.60 -17.84 -3.73
N GLU A 69 -10.13 -17.03 -4.63
CA GLU A 69 -9.63 -16.98 -6.00
C GLU A 69 -8.42 -16.04 -6.18
N GLU A 70 -7.64 -15.81 -5.13
CA GLU A 70 -6.42 -15.01 -5.22
C GLU A 70 -5.38 -15.72 -6.07
N PRO A 71 -4.64 -15.01 -6.94
CA PRO A 71 -3.56 -15.60 -7.73
C PRO A 71 -2.44 -16.16 -6.84
N TYR A 72 -1.79 -17.22 -7.29
CA TYR A 72 -0.65 -17.84 -6.60
C TYR A 72 0.45 -16.82 -6.28
N GLU A 73 0.81 -15.96 -7.22
CA GLU A 73 1.84 -14.94 -7.05
C GLU A 73 1.46 -13.92 -5.96
N SER A 74 0.17 -13.56 -5.87
CA SER A 74 -0.32 -12.68 -4.81
C SER A 74 -0.15 -13.30 -3.43
N LEU A 75 -0.51 -14.57 -3.26
CA LEU A 75 -0.34 -15.31 -2.01
C LEU A 75 1.13 -15.46 -1.64
N ARG A 76 2.00 -15.68 -2.63
CA ARG A 76 3.44 -15.76 -2.42
C ARG A 76 4.01 -14.41 -1.94
N VAL A 77 3.61 -13.30 -2.53
CA VAL A 77 4.00 -11.96 -2.10
C VAL A 77 3.56 -11.68 -0.66
N GLN A 78 2.34 -12.11 -0.28
CA GLN A 78 1.87 -11.99 1.10
C GLN A 78 2.77 -12.77 2.07
N LEU A 79 3.20 -13.99 1.73
CA LEU A 79 4.16 -14.74 2.53
C LEU A 79 5.53 -14.06 2.61
N GLU A 80 6.01 -13.43 1.53
CA GLU A 80 7.25 -12.63 1.56
C GLU A 80 7.14 -11.43 2.52
N LEU A 81 6.00 -10.75 2.56
CA LEU A 81 5.76 -9.65 3.49
C LEU A 81 5.71 -10.15 4.95
N ILE A 82 5.09 -11.29 5.20
CA ILE A 82 5.08 -11.91 6.53
C ILE A 82 6.49 -12.28 6.96
N TYR A 83 7.29 -12.88 6.08
CA TYR A 83 8.70 -13.14 6.35
C TYR A 83 9.46 -11.83 6.61
N GLY A 84 9.22 -10.79 5.82
CA GLY A 84 9.78 -9.47 6.03
C GLY A 84 9.44 -8.89 7.41
N GLN A 85 8.17 -9.02 7.85
CA GLN A 85 7.74 -8.55 9.17
C GLN A 85 8.46 -9.31 10.31
N MET A 86 8.70 -10.60 10.13
CA MET A 86 9.48 -11.39 11.07
C MET A 86 10.95 -10.91 11.12
N ILE A 87 11.57 -10.67 9.96
CA ILE A 87 12.93 -10.16 9.89
C ILE A 87 13.06 -8.75 10.47
N LEU A 88 12.03 -7.90 10.33
CA LEU A 88 11.99 -6.58 10.95
C LEU A 88 12.17 -6.68 12.48
N ILE A 89 11.62 -7.73 13.10
CA ILE A 89 11.70 -7.95 14.56
C ILE A 89 13.01 -8.67 14.93
N LEU A 90 13.44 -9.68 14.16
CA LEU A 90 14.48 -10.63 14.58
C LEU A 90 15.82 -10.47 13.86
N THR A 91 15.91 -9.77 12.76
CA THR A 91 16.98 -9.83 11.75
C THR A 91 17.13 -11.21 11.10
N LYS A 92 17.79 -11.26 9.96
CA LYS A 92 18.11 -12.53 9.28
C LYS A 92 19.14 -13.38 10.04
N SER A 93 19.80 -12.80 11.04
CA SER A 93 20.75 -13.54 11.90
C SER A 93 20.09 -14.64 12.74
N VAL A 94 18.75 -14.63 12.87
CA VAL A 94 17.99 -15.76 13.49
C VAL A 94 18.30 -17.10 12.80
N ASN A 95 18.64 -17.11 11.52
CA ASN A 95 19.02 -18.34 10.81
C ASN A 95 20.25 -19.01 11.43
N ARG A 96 21.19 -18.26 12.00
CA ARG A 96 22.37 -18.79 12.72
C ARG A 96 21.98 -19.53 13.99
N CYS A 97 20.86 -19.16 14.63
CA CYS A 97 20.35 -19.88 15.80
C CYS A 97 19.93 -21.30 15.41
N PHE A 98 19.29 -21.47 14.26
CA PHE A 98 18.92 -22.77 13.72
C PHE A 98 20.12 -23.60 13.25
N GLU A 99 21.17 -22.95 12.72
CA GLU A 99 22.43 -23.63 12.35
C GLU A 99 23.12 -24.21 13.57
N LYS A 100 23.13 -23.50 14.70
CA LYS A 100 23.72 -23.95 15.98
C LYS A 100 22.86 -24.95 16.71
N ASN A 101 21.56 -24.76 16.68
CA ASN A 101 20.60 -25.66 17.32
C ASN A 101 19.41 -25.93 16.38
N PRO A 102 19.40 -27.06 15.68
CA PRO A 102 18.29 -27.43 14.80
C PRO A 102 16.92 -27.51 15.47
N LYS A 103 16.87 -27.62 16.80
CA LYS A 103 15.63 -27.62 17.61
C LYS A 103 15.34 -26.27 18.26
N PHE A 104 15.97 -25.22 17.76
CA PHE A 104 15.75 -23.88 18.29
C PHE A 104 14.28 -23.48 18.15
N ASP A 105 13.68 -23.04 19.26
CA ASP A 105 12.31 -22.53 19.29
C ASP A 105 12.33 -21.01 19.15
N MET A 106 11.80 -20.53 18.04
CA MET A 106 11.74 -19.10 17.71
C MET A 106 10.51 -18.40 18.32
N THR A 107 9.54 -19.16 18.81
CA THR A 107 8.26 -18.64 19.32
C THR A 107 8.45 -17.65 20.45
N SER A 108 9.39 -17.95 21.37
CA SER A 108 9.70 -17.07 22.49
C SER A 108 10.24 -15.70 22.05
N LEU A 109 10.91 -15.62 20.90
CA LEU A 109 11.42 -14.37 20.33
C LEU A 109 10.34 -13.51 19.65
N LEU A 110 9.24 -14.14 19.24
CA LEU A 110 8.09 -13.47 18.62
C LEU A 110 6.95 -13.23 19.62
N GLY A 111 7.12 -13.58 20.88
CA GLY A 111 6.11 -13.40 21.92
C GLY A 111 5.63 -11.95 22.01
N GLY A 112 4.30 -11.74 22.02
CA GLY A 112 3.69 -10.41 22.07
C GLY A 112 3.60 -9.68 20.72
N THR A 113 4.00 -10.30 19.62
CA THR A 113 3.91 -9.70 18.29
C THR A 113 2.72 -10.17 17.46
N ASP A 114 1.80 -10.94 18.05
CA ASP A 114 0.61 -11.48 17.37
C ASP A 114 -0.23 -10.40 16.73
N VAL A 115 -0.37 -9.26 17.40
CA VAL A 115 -1.13 -8.11 16.91
C VAL A 115 -0.50 -7.54 15.64
N VAL A 116 0.84 -7.53 15.55
CA VAL A 116 1.58 -7.03 14.39
C VAL A 116 1.31 -7.90 13.17
N PHE A 117 1.41 -9.23 13.33
CA PHE A 117 1.12 -10.17 12.24
C PHE A 117 -0.36 -10.17 11.85
N SER A 118 -1.26 -10.13 12.83
CA SER A 118 -2.70 -10.05 12.57
C SER A 118 -3.08 -8.79 11.80
N SER A 119 -2.50 -7.65 12.16
CA SER A 119 -2.68 -6.37 11.46
C SER A 119 -2.18 -6.45 10.02
N LEU A 120 -0.98 -7.00 9.80
CA LEU A 120 -0.42 -7.17 8.46
C LEU A 120 -1.31 -8.06 7.59
N ILE A 121 -1.72 -9.22 8.10
CA ILE A 121 -2.61 -10.16 7.38
C ILE A 121 -3.95 -9.50 7.06
N HIS A 122 -4.50 -8.73 8.01
CA HIS A 122 -5.72 -7.97 7.74
C HIS A 122 -5.55 -7.00 6.59
N SER A 123 -4.40 -6.35 6.50
CA SER A 123 -4.10 -5.37 5.44
C SER A 123 -4.09 -5.98 4.04
N PHE A 124 -3.84 -7.29 3.87
CA PHE A 124 -3.85 -7.98 2.58
C PHE A 124 -5.21 -7.95 1.86
N SER A 125 -6.26 -7.59 2.54
CA SER A 125 -7.61 -7.50 1.97
C SER A 125 -8.04 -6.11 1.50
N TRP A 126 -7.24 -5.06 1.78
CA TRP A 126 -7.61 -3.67 1.47
C TRP A 126 -6.43 -2.74 1.14
N ASN A 127 -5.21 -3.03 1.58
CA ASN A 127 -4.08 -2.14 1.39
C ASN A 127 -3.37 -2.44 0.07
N LEU A 128 -3.49 -1.53 -0.89
CA LEU A 128 -2.90 -1.63 -2.23
C LEU A 128 -1.36 -1.75 -2.20
N ALA A 129 -0.70 -1.17 -1.20
CA ALA A 129 0.75 -1.24 -1.04
C ALA A 129 1.27 -2.69 -0.97
N THR A 130 0.43 -3.64 -0.49
CA THR A 130 0.81 -5.04 -0.29
C THR A 130 1.11 -5.80 -1.59
N PHE A 131 0.62 -5.34 -2.73
CA PHE A 131 0.93 -5.96 -4.04
C PHE A 131 1.51 -4.98 -5.06
N LEU A 132 1.29 -3.67 -4.88
CA LEU A 132 1.89 -2.67 -5.77
C LEU A 132 3.37 -2.42 -5.48
N HIS A 133 3.87 -2.80 -4.32
CA HIS A 133 5.23 -2.46 -3.86
C HIS A 133 5.51 -0.97 -3.99
N ALA A 134 4.57 -0.18 -3.53
CA ALA A 134 4.59 1.28 -3.58
C ALA A 134 3.92 1.84 -2.33
N TYR A 135 4.28 3.04 -1.89
CA TYR A 135 3.62 3.71 -0.77
C TYR A 135 2.74 4.86 -1.26
N THR A 136 1.83 5.31 -0.41
CA THR A 136 0.97 6.45 -0.70
C THR A 136 1.30 7.63 0.18
N CYS A 137 1.17 8.84 -0.38
CA CYS A 137 1.39 10.08 0.35
C CYS A 137 0.06 10.71 0.76
N LEU A 138 0.08 11.49 1.83
CA LEU A 138 -1.04 12.32 2.20
C LEU A 138 -1.14 13.48 1.18
N PRO A 139 -2.27 13.74 0.52
CA PRO A 139 -2.40 14.90 -0.35
C PRO A 139 -2.18 16.20 0.43
N LEU A 140 -1.22 17.02 0.00
CA LEU A 140 -0.86 18.27 0.68
C LEU A 140 -0.46 19.33 -0.33
N ALA A 141 -0.77 20.58 -0.04
CA ALA A 141 -0.25 21.70 -0.81
C ALA A 141 1.29 21.62 -0.89
N TYR A 142 1.83 21.87 -2.07
CA TYR A 142 3.27 21.78 -2.34
C TYR A 142 4.13 22.55 -1.31
N ALA A 143 3.72 23.78 -0.96
CA ALA A 143 4.44 24.59 0.03
C ALA A 143 4.48 23.95 1.43
N THR A 144 3.38 23.33 1.88
CA THR A 144 3.30 22.63 3.17
C THR A 144 4.20 21.40 3.16
N ARG A 145 4.20 20.64 2.07
CA ARG A 145 5.07 19.46 1.90
C ARG A 145 6.55 19.84 1.89
N GLN A 146 6.90 20.93 1.19
CA GLN A 146 8.26 21.46 1.16
C GLN A 146 8.71 21.93 2.56
N ALA A 147 7.85 22.63 3.29
CA ALA A 147 8.14 23.04 4.67
C ALA A 147 8.39 21.82 5.58
N ALA A 148 7.55 20.79 5.51
CA ALA A 148 7.75 19.55 6.25
C ALA A 148 9.08 18.87 5.89
N GLY A 149 9.45 18.80 4.60
CA GLY A 149 10.71 18.24 4.13
C GLY A 149 11.93 18.99 4.65
N ALA A 150 11.92 20.31 4.58
CA ALA A 150 13.00 21.17 5.09
C ALA A 150 13.23 20.98 6.60
N ILE A 151 12.15 20.91 7.39
CA ILE A 151 12.22 20.68 8.84
C ILE A 151 12.88 19.33 9.16
N LEU A 152 12.55 18.28 8.41
CA LEU A 152 13.15 16.96 8.59
C LEU A 152 14.60 16.92 8.11
N GLN A 153 14.96 17.68 7.05
CA GLN A 153 16.31 17.75 6.51
C GLN A 153 17.31 18.33 7.50
N ASP A 154 16.92 19.35 8.25
CA ASP A 154 17.78 19.98 9.28
C ASP A 154 18.24 19.00 10.36
N VAL A 155 17.54 17.88 10.53
CA VAL A 155 17.85 16.84 11.50
C VAL A 155 18.61 15.66 10.90
N ALA A 156 18.45 15.39 9.60
CA ALA A 156 19.06 14.25 8.92
C ALA A 156 20.61 14.27 8.99
N ASP A 157 21.22 15.45 9.10
CA ASP A 157 22.68 15.60 9.17
C ASP A 157 23.28 15.27 10.56
N SER A 158 22.46 14.99 11.56
CA SER A 158 22.86 14.79 12.96
C SER A 158 22.95 13.31 13.39
N GLY A 159 23.21 12.38 12.45
CA GLY A 159 23.29 10.93 12.74
C GLY A 159 21.95 10.20 12.61
N VAL A 160 20.94 10.86 12.07
CA VAL A 160 19.67 10.27 11.67
C VAL A 160 19.79 9.72 10.27
N LEU A 161 19.54 8.41 10.11
CA LEU A 161 19.58 7.74 8.81
C LEU A 161 18.33 8.05 7.98
N PHE A 162 17.15 8.00 8.61
CA PHE A 162 15.87 8.38 8.02
C PHE A 162 15.03 9.16 9.02
N ALA A 163 14.43 10.24 8.56
CA ALA A 163 13.41 11.01 9.27
C ALA A 163 12.10 10.92 8.49
N ILE A 164 11.05 10.38 9.12
CA ILE A 164 9.79 10.04 8.45
C ILE A 164 8.64 10.66 9.24
N LEU A 165 7.85 11.48 8.60
CA LEU A 165 6.59 11.99 9.14
C LEU A 165 5.43 11.28 8.44
N MET A 166 4.60 10.61 9.24
CA MET A 166 3.49 9.79 8.77
C MET A 166 2.17 10.29 9.34
N CYS A 167 1.10 10.12 8.56
CA CYS A 167 -0.26 10.24 9.03
C CYS A 167 -1.02 8.95 8.70
N LYS A 168 -1.35 8.15 9.71
CA LYS A 168 -1.76 6.74 9.54
C LYS A 168 -0.74 5.99 8.68
N HIS A 169 -1.16 5.42 7.56
CA HIS A 169 -0.30 4.71 6.60
C HIS A 169 0.16 5.58 5.41
N LYS A 170 -0.15 6.89 5.44
CA LYS A 170 0.23 7.84 4.38
C LYS A 170 1.47 8.63 4.77
N VAL A 171 2.41 8.75 3.85
CA VAL A 171 3.62 9.53 4.07
C VAL A 171 3.32 11.02 3.91
N VAL A 172 3.67 11.81 4.92
CA VAL A 172 3.62 13.28 4.85
C VAL A 172 4.93 13.80 4.28
N SER A 173 6.05 13.35 4.85
CA SER A 173 7.39 13.67 4.38
C SER A 173 8.37 12.56 4.78
N LEU A 174 9.38 12.35 3.95
CA LEU A 174 10.43 11.36 4.16
C LEU A 174 11.77 11.94 3.71
N VAL A 175 12.75 11.92 4.59
CA VAL A 175 14.12 12.37 4.30
C VAL A 175 15.08 11.28 4.73
N GLY A 176 16.05 10.97 3.88
CA GLY A 176 17.14 10.03 4.16
C GLY A 176 18.49 10.74 4.17
N ALA A 177 19.44 10.21 4.92
CA ALA A 177 20.84 10.58 4.80
C ALA A 177 21.36 10.31 3.38
N GLN A 178 22.43 10.96 2.97
CA GLN A 178 22.98 10.83 1.62
C GLN A 178 23.11 9.36 1.18
N LYS A 179 22.55 9.03 0.02
CA LYS A 179 22.53 7.68 -0.60
C LYS A 179 21.73 6.60 0.15
N ALA A 180 20.99 6.94 1.20
CA ALA A 180 20.10 5.99 1.84
C ALA A 180 18.72 5.99 1.15
N SER A 181 18.25 4.82 0.68
CA SER A 181 16.92 4.65 0.12
C SER A 181 16.11 3.69 0.99
N LEU A 182 14.84 4.01 1.18
CA LEU A 182 13.90 3.20 1.96
C LEU A 182 12.92 2.53 1.01
N HIS A 183 13.02 1.20 0.92
CA HIS A 183 12.16 0.41 0.03
C HIS A 183 10.68 0.49 0.49
N PRO A 184 9.69 0.54 -0.45
CA PRO A 184 8.27 0.58 -0.09
C PRO A 184 7.80 -0.56 0.83
N ASP A 185 8.32 -1.78 0.64
CA ASP A 185 8.01 -2.89 1.53
C ASP A 185 8.50 -2.63 2.96
N ASP A 186 9.71 -2.06 3.14
CA ASP A 186 10.23 -1.70 4.47
C ASP A 186 9.37 -0.61 5.11
N MET A 187 8.89 0.36 4.33
CA MET A 187 7.96 1.39 4.80
C MET A 187 6.62 0.78 5.25
N LEU A 188 6.06 -0.15 4.46
CA LEU A 188 4.82 -0.86 4.80
C LEU A 188 4.97 -1.63 6.12
N LEU A 189 6.06 -2.41 6.25
CA LEU A 189 6.30 -3.24 7.44
C LEU A 189 6.58 -2.41 8.69
N LEU A 190 7.33 -1.31 8.55
CA LEU A 190 7.60 -0.36 9.63
C LEU A 190 6.32 0.33 10.10
N SER A 191 5.52 0.84 9.16
CA SER A 191 4.24 1.48 9.47
C SER A 191 3.28 0.49 10.15
N ASN A 192 3.18 -0.75 9.66
CA ASN A 192 2.37 -1.79 10.29
C ASN A 192 2.84 -2.08 11.72
N PHE A 193 4.15 -2.22 11.94
CA PHE A 193 4.72 -2.47 13.26
C PHE A 193 4.39 -1.37 14.26
N ILE A 194 4.53 -0.10 13.86
CA ILE A 194 4.24 1.06 14.71
C ILE A 194 2.74 1.17 15.00
N MET A 195 1.90 1.09 13.99
CA MET A 195 0.46 1.33 14.12
C MET A 195 -0.27 0.21 14.87
N SER A 196 0.24 -1.01 14.82
CA SER A 196 -0.37 -2.17 15.49
C SER A 196 -0.04 -2.26 16.99
N SER A 197 0.94 -1.51 17.46
CA SER A 197 1.36 -1.55 18.87
C SER A 197 0.85 -0.35 19.65
N GLU A 198 0.01 -0.60 20.66
CA GLU A 198 -0.55 0.45 21.54
C GLU A 198 0.55 1.21 22.32
N SER A 199 1.65 0.54 22.65
CA SER A 199 2.75 1.15 23.41
C SER A 199 3.38 2.35 22.69
N PHE A 200 3.43 2.33 21.35
CA PHE A 200 3.95 3.47 20.58
C PHE A 200 3.05 4.70 20.66
N ARG A 201 1.74 4.52 20.90
CA ARG A 201 0.77 5.63 20.98
C ARG A 201 0.82 6.36 22.32
N THR A 202 1.17 5.65 23.38
CA THR A 202 1.07 6.15 24.76
C THR A 202 2.36 6.75 25.27
N SER A 203 3.51 6.43 24.68
CA SER A 203 4.81 6.89 25.12
C SER A 203 5.82 7.04 23.99
N GLU A 204 6.87 7.84 24.24
CA GLU A 204 8.06 7.84 23.38
C GLU A 204 8.69 6.45 23.42
N SER A 205 9.01 5.91 22.27
CA SER A 205 9.57 4.57 22.16
C SER A 205 10.86 4.58 21.36
N PHE A 206 11.82 3.78 21.82
CA PHE A 206 13.09 3.57 21.14
C PHE A 206 13.34 2.06 21.05
N SER A 207 13.15 1.52 19.85
CA SER A 207 13.11 0.08 19.63
C SER A 207 14.10 -0.35 18.56
N PRO A 208 14.82 -1.47 18.75
CA PRO A 208 15.59 -2.08 17.68
C PRO A 208 14.63 -2.63 16.63
N ILE A 209 14.89 -2.32 15.38
CA ILE A 209 14.17 -2.84 14.20
C ILE A 209 15.17 -3.21 13.12
N CYS A 210 14.78 -4.08 12.23
CA CYS A 210 15.54 -4.40 11.04
C CYS A 210 14.73 -4.02 9.81
N LEU A 211 15.34 -3.36 8.83
CA LEU A 211 14.71 -3.09 7.55
C LEU A 211 15.14 -4.18 6.55
N PRO A 212 14.26 -5.13 6.20
CA PRO A 212 14.63 -6.35 5.46
C PRO A 212 15.21 -6.08 4.07
N ARG A 213 14.76 -5.03 3.40
CA ARG A 213 15.24 -4.63 2.08
C ARG A 213 16.48 -3.74 2.14
N TYR A 214 16.60 -2.92 3.19
CA TYR A 214 17.74 -2.04 3.39
C TYR A 214 18.97 -2.81 3.90
N ASN A 215 18.87 -3.50 5.04
CA ASN A 215 19.93 -4.34 5.59
C ASN A 215 19.36 -5.44 6.50
N PRO A 216 19.14 -6.65 5.99
CA PRO A 216 18.48 -7.73 6.73
C PRO A 216 19.32 -8.31 7.88
N MET A 217 20.61 -7.95 8.00
CA MET A 217 21.56 -8.55 8.94
C MET A 217 21.81 -7.70 10.19
N ALA A 218 21.41 -6.43 10.18
CA ALA A 218 21.70 -5.49 11.24
C ALA A 218 20.44 -4.81 11.76
N PHE A 219 20.45 -4.51 13.06
CA PHE A 219 19.45 -3.63 13.66
C PHE A 219 19.76 -2.17 13.36
N LEU A 220 18.71 -1.43 13.11
CA LEU A 220 18.60 0.01 13.28
C LEU A 220 17.80 0.26 14.56
N TYR A 221 17.81 1.50 15.04
CA TYR A 221 17.05 1.90 16.21
C TYR A 221 16.03 2.94 15.78
N ALA A 222 14.77 2.64 16.01
CA ALA A 222 13.63 3.49 15.68
C ALA A 222 13.20 4.27 16.94
N TYR A 223 13.34 5.58 16.91
CA TYR A 223 12.66 6.47 17.82
C TYR A 223 11.31 6.83 17.23
N VAL A 224 10.23 6.53 17.96
CA VAL A 224 8.85 6.74 17.52
C VAL A 224 8.13 7.65 18.51
N HIS A 225 7.47 8.68 18.00
CA HIS A 225 6.65 9.58 18.79
C HIS A 225 5.40 10.02 18.02
N TYR A 226 4.24 9.87 18.65
CA TYR A 226 2.98 10.38 18.12
C TYR A 226 2.83 11.85 18.46
N LEU A 227 2.68 12.70 17.43
CA LEU A 227 2.45 14.14 17.56
C LEU A 227 0.97 14.44 17.83
N ASP A 228 0.10 13.57 17.31
CA ASP A 228 -1.34 13.52 17.58
C ASP A 228 -1.86 12.08 17.43
N VAL A 229 -3.18 11.87 17.45
CA VAL A 229 -3.80 10.53 17.41
C VAL A 229 -3.40 9.74 16.16
N ASP A 230 -3.23 10.41 15.02
CA ASP A 230 -3.02 9.78 13.71
C ASP A 230 -1.66 10.13 13.09
N THR A 231 -0.96 11.15 13.60
CA THR A 231 0.31 11.65 13.05
C THR A 231 1.48 11.29 13.95
N TYR A 232 2.49 10.65 13.37
CA TYR A 232 3.67 10.22 14.12
C TYR A 232 4.97 10.48 13.36
N LEU A 233 6.02 10.72 14.13
CA LEU A 233 7.39 10.91 13.68
C LEU A 233 8.19 9.64 13.97
N VAL A 234 8.98 9.20 12.97
CA VAL A 234 9.94 8.11 13.11
C VAL A 234 11.32 8.63 12.75
N LEU A 235 12.27 8.47 13.65
CA LEU A 235 13.67 8.78 13.42
C LEU A 235 14.47 7.48 13.53
N LEU A 236 15.16 7.10 12.44
CA LEU A 236 15.97 5.88 12.39
C LEU A 236 17.44 6.22 12.50
N THR A 237 18.17 5.49 13.33
CA THR A 237 19.62 5.61 13.51
C THR A 237 20.30 4.25 13.58
N THR A 238 21.61 4.23 13.38
CA THR A 238 22.45 3.03 13.57
C THR A 238 22.99 2.91 15.01
N SER A 239 22.87 3.97 15.84
CA SER A 239 23.42 4.01 17.18
C SER A 239 22.39 3.65 18.24
N SER A 240 22.72 2.67 19.10
CA SER A 240 21.89 2.24 20.22
C SER A 240 21.75 3.28 21.34
N ASP A 241 22.68 4.22 21.43
CA ASP A 241 22.80 5.16 22.55
C ASP A 241 22.22 6.54 22.23
N SER A 242 21.55 6.68 21.07
CA SER A 242 21.08 7.97 20.55
C SER A 242 19.71 8.41 21.08
N PHE A 243 19.11 7.73 22.05
CA PHE A 243 17.76 8.06 22.53
C PHE A 243 17.58 9.55 22.87
N TYR A 244 18.43 10.09 23.73
CA TYR A 244 18.33 11.50 24.17
C TYR A 244 18.58 12.48 23.03
N HIS A 245 19.53 12.17 22.16
CA HIS A 245 19.79 12.97 20.97
C HIS A 245 18.57 13.02 20.05
N LEU A 246 17.94 11.86 19.77
CA LEU A 246 16.74 11.80 18.95
C LEU A 246 15.54 12.46 19.61
N LYS A 247 15.45 12.42 20.94
CA LYS A 247 14.45 13.17 21.70
C LYS A 247 14.60 14.68 21.51
N ASP A 248 15.83 15.20 21.56
CA ASP A 248 16.10 16.62 21.31
C ASP A 248 15.79 17.00 19.86
N CYS A 249 16.11 16.12 18.89
CA CYS A 249 15.73 16.28 17.50
C CYS A 249 14.20 16.35 17.34
N ARG A 250 13.46 15.44 17.98
CA ARG A 250 11.99 15.43 17.98
C ARG A 250 11.42 16.74 18.53
N LEU A 251 11.92 17.24 19.65
CA LEU A 251 11.44 18.50 20.26
C LEU A 251 11.61 19.67 19.30
N ARG A 252 12.75 19.76 18.61
CA ARG A 252 13.00 20.78 17.59
C ARG A 252 12.03 20.65 16.42
N ILE A 253 11.88 19.44 15.87
CA ILE A 253 10.95 19.15 14.75
C ILE A 253 9.53 19.56 15.14
N GLU A 254 9.03 19.08 16.27
CA GLU A 254 7.67 19.34 16.75
C GLU A 254 7.42 20.84 16.92
N THR A 255 8.36 21.55 17.56
CA THR A 255 8.26 23.00 17.76
C THR A 255 8.14 23.76 16.44
N VAL A 256 8.92 23.37 15.43
CA VAL A 256 8.87 24.04 14.12
C VAL A 256 7.62 23.65 13.34
N LEU A 257 7.21 22.37 13.35
CA LEU A 257 5.97 21.91 12.72
C LEU A 257 4.73 22.62 13.26
N LEU A 258 4.68 22.87 14.57
CA LEU A 258 3.61 23.64 15.22
C LEU A 258 3.64 25.10 14.78
N LYS A 259 4.80 25.77 14.78
CA LYS A 259 4.94 27.17 14.38
C LYS A 259 4.67 27.41 12.91
N SER A 260 4.99 26.45 12.05
CA SER A 260 4.79 26.54 10.61
C SER A 260 3.39 26.13 10.14
N ASN A 261 2.48 25.81 11.06
CA ASN A 261 1.11 25.34 10.79
C ASN A 261 1.02 24.04 9.95
N VAL A 262 2.12 23.31 9.80
CA VAL A 262 2.15 22.07 9.02
C VAL A 262 1.23 21.00 9.61
N LEU A 263 1.21 20.82 10.95
CA LEU A 263 0.36 19.83 11.59
C LEU A 263 -1.14 20.11 11.37
N SER A 264 -1.56 21.37 11.42
CA SER A 264 -2.95 21.72 11.16
C SER A 264 -3.36 21.41 9.71
N GLU A 265 -2.46 21.65 8.75
CA GLU A 265 -2.70 21.30 7.34
C GLU A 265 -2.74 19.80 7.13
N VAL A 266 -1.90 19.01 7.82
CA VAL A 266 -1.94 17.54 7.83
C VAL A 266 -3.29 17.04 8.35
N GLN A 267 -3.76 17.57 9.47
CA GLN A 267 -5.06 17.21 10.05
C GLN A 267 -6.22 17.57 9.11
N ARG A 268 -6.17 18.78 8.50
CA ARG A 268 -7.17 19.20 7.53
C ARG A 268 -7.21 18.27 6.33
N SER A 269 -6.06 17.95 5.72
CA SER A 269 -5.99 17.06 4.58
C SER A 269 -6.53 15.65 4.90
N MET A 270 -6.31 15.17 6.13
CA MET A 270 -6.90 13.90 6.58
C MET A 270 -8.43 13.93 6.62
N LEU A 271 -9.02 15.07 6.99
CA LEU A 271 -10.47 15.26 7.05
C LEU A 271 -11.09 15.48 5.66
N ASP A 272 -10.38 16.21 4.79
CA ASP A 272 -10.82 16.48 3.42
C ASP A 272 -10.83 15.21 2.54
N GLY A 273 -10.03 14.20 2.90
CA GLY A 273 -9.93 12.94 2.19
C GLY A 273 -8.97 12.98 0.99
N GLY A 274 -9.08 11.96 0.12
CA GLY A 274 -8.27 11.80 -1.09
C GLY A 274 -8.96 12.31 -2.35
N MET A 275 -8.40 11.94 -3.50
CA MET A 275 -8.99 12.26 -4.82
C MET A 275 -10.35 11.56 -4.98
N ARG A 276 -11.33 12.26 -5.55
CA ARG A 276 -12.66 11.70 -5.84
C ARG A 276 -12.87 11.62 -7.34
N VAL A 277 -13.49 10.55 -7.80
CA VAL A 277 -13.80 10.40 -9.24
C VAL A 277 -14.70 11.50 -9.78
N ASP A 278 -15.54 12.11 -8.91
CA ASP A 278 -16.45 13.20 -9.28
C ASP A 278 -15.70 14.52 -9.57
N ASP A 279 -14.49 14.68 -9.03
CA ASP A 279 -13.66 15.87 -9.20
C ASP A 279 -12.81 15.78 -10.49
N LEU A 280 -12.93 14.68 -11.27
CA LEU A 280 -12.19 14.52 -12.51
C LEU A 280 -12.51 15.66 -13.48
N PRO A 281 -11.51 16.49 -13.91
CA PRO A 281 -11.73 17.63 -14.77
C PRO A 281 -12.48 17.26 -16.06
N GLY A 282 -13.48 18.06 -16.44
CA GLY A 282 -14.17 17.92 -17.72
C GLY A 282 -13.22 18.15 -18.90
N TYR A 283 -13.62 17.71 -20.10
CA TYR A 283 -12.86 18.07 -21.30
C TYR A 283 -12.79 19.61 -21.40
N PRO A 284 -11.60 20.21 -21.63
CA PRO A 284 -11.53 21.61 -22.01
C PRO A 284 -12.35 21.76 -23.30
N LEU A 285 -13.36 22.64 -23.25
CA LEU A 285 -14.03 23.05 -24.47
C LEU A 285 -12.95 23.57 -25.43
N PRO A 286 -12.96 23.16 -26.70
CA PRO A 286 -12.03 23.71 -27.67
C PRO A 286 -12.19 25.24 -27.62
N ARG A 287 -11.12 25.93 -27.23
CA ARG A 287 -11.08 27.40 -27.32
C ARG A 287 -11.31 27.73 -28.79
N SER A 288 -12.49 28.23 -29.11
CA SER A 288 -12.73 28.84 -30.40
C SER A 288 -11.84 30.07 -30.48
N GLY A 289 -10.63 29.86 -31.00
CA GLY A 289 -9.77 30.98 -31.40
C GLY A 289 -10.33 31.59 -32.66
N SER A 290 -11.03 32.67 -32.54
CA SER A 290 -11.04 33.76 -33.54
C SER A 290 -11.78 34.95 -32.98
N ASP A 291 -11.02 35.94 -32.60
CA ASP A 291 -11.50 37.32 -32.64
C ASP A 291 -11.96 37.63 -34.07
N SER A 292 -13.26 37.79 -34.24
CA SER A 292 -13.84 38.57 -35.32
C SER A 292 -15.25 39.03 -34.92
N PRO A 293 -15.51 40.33 -34.84
CA PRO A 293 -16.81 40.85 -34.52
C PRO A 293 -17.61 40.97 -35.84
N HIS A 294 -18.55 40.08 -36.10
CA HIS A 294 -19.71 40.40 -36.94
C HIS A 294 -20.80 39.31 -36.88
N LEU A 295 -21.95 39.76 -36.42
CA LEU A 295 -23.34 39.42 -36.76
C LEU A 295 -23.66 37.97 -37.13
N GLY A 296 -24.60 37.40 -36.39
CA GLY A 296 -25.43 36.30 -36.89
C GLY A 296 -25.74 35.31 -35.79
N GLN A 297 -26.94 35.36 -35.25
CA GLN A 297 -27.52 34.29 -34.44
C GLN A 297 -27.43 32.98 -35.21
N ALA A 298 -26.46 32.14 -34.88
CA ALA A 298 -26.44 30.77 -35.28
C ALA A 298 -26.76 29.94 -34.05
N LYS A 299 -27.90 29.24 -34.08
CA LYS A 299 -28.29 28.19 -33.12
C LYS A 299 -27.16 27.20 -32.99
N LEU A 300 -26.59 27.08 -31.79
CA LEU A 300 -25.70 25.96 -31.47
C LEU A 300 -26.39 24.63 -31.79
N PRO A 301 -25.69 23.67 -32.42
CA PRO A 301 -26.24 22.35 -32.63
C PRO A 301 -26.47 21.68 -31.26
N THR A 302 -27.70 21.36 -30.97
CA THR A 302 -28.22 20.71 -29.77
C THR A 302 -27.58 19.36 -29.48
N ASN A 303 -26.80 18.78 -30.40
CA ASN A 303 -26.25 17.43 -30.30
C ASN A 303 -25.02 17.30 -29.37
N TYR A 304 -24.32 18.40 -29.01
CA TYR A 304 -23.19 18.34 -28.09
C TYR A 304 -23.61 18.27 -26.63
N SER A 305 -24.74 18.88 -26.28
CA SER A 305 -25.26 18.84 -24.90
C SER A 305 -25.97 17.52 -24.57
N GLU A 306 -26.50 16.81 -25.55
CA GLU A 306 -27.15 15.51 -25.39
C GLU A 306 -26.13 14.38 -25.20
N GLN A 307 -25.00 14.36 -25.94
CA GLN A 307 -23.93 13.38 -25.72
C GLN A 307 -23.28 13.50 -24.33
N PHE A 308 -23.23 14.69 -23.76
CA PHE A 308 -22.75 14.88 -22.38
C PHE A 308 -23.77 14.50 -21.31
N ARG A 309 -25.08 14.59 -21.59
CA ARG A 309 -26.14 14.14 -20.69
C ARG A 309 -26.33 12.62 -20.70
N GLU A 310 -26.11 11.95 -21.85
CA GLU A 310 -26.17 10.49 -21.94
C GLU A 310 -24.99 9.80 -21.22
N ALA A 311 -23.83 10.44 -21.14
CA ALA A 311 -22.68 9.90 -20.40
C ALA A 311 -22.83 9.98 -18.86
N SER A 312 -23.83 10.71 -18.35
CA SER A 312 -24.11 10.88 -16.92
C SER A 312 -25.24 10.00 -16.39
N ALA A 313 -25.80 9.13 -17.20
CA ALA A 313 -26.98 8.34 -16.81
C ALA A 313 -26.64 7.06 -15.99
N GLY A 314 -25.38 6.82 -15.66
CA GLY A 314 -24.94 5.71 -14.79
C GLY A 314 -24.62 6.17 -13.38
N MET A 315 -24.79 5.29 -12.38
CA MET A 315 -24.26 5.53 -11.04
C MET A 315 -22.74 5.52 -11.08
N GLY A 316 -22.10 6.60 -10.64
CA GLY A 316 -20.64 6.75 -10.61
C GLY A 316 -20.17 8.09 -11.18
N GLY A 317 -18.87 8.32 -11.21
CA GLY A 317 -18.23 9.50 -11.79
C GLY A 317 -18.32 9.55 -13.32
N PRO A 318 -17.61 10.49 -13.97
CA PRO A 318 -17.64 10.66 -15.42
C PRO A 318 -17.39 9.35 -16.20
N ALA A 319 -18.23 9.08 -17.19
CA ALA A 319 -18.18 7.87 -18.03
C ALA A 319 -18.36 6.55 -17.26
N GLY A 320 -19.03 6.57 -16.10
CA GLY A 320 -19.21 5.41 -15.24
C GLY A 320 -17.92 4.95 -14.56
N LEU A 321 -16.94 5.82 -14.37
CA LEU A 321 -15.75 5.55 -13.58
C LEU A 321 -16.12 5.47 -12.10
N TRP A 322 -15.79 4.35 -11.45
CA TRP A 322 -16.09 4.12 -10.04
C TRP A 322 -14.89 4.29 -9.13
N HIS A 323 -13.72 3.90 -9.60
CA HIS A 323 -12.49 3.94 -8.82
C HIS A 323 -11.28 3.83 -9.73
N PHE A 324 -10.16 4.43 -9.33
CA PHE A 324 -8.88 4.24 -10.01
C PHE A 324 -7.72 4.14 -9.01
N VAL A 325 -6.65 3.52 -9.48
CA VAL A 325 -5.34 3.46 -8.82
C VAL A 325 -4.29 3.81 -9.85
N TYR A 326 -3.48 4.81 -9.58
CA TYR A 326 -2.34 5.21 -10.39
C TYR A 326 -1.05 4.99 -9.60
N ARG A 327 -0.11 4.23 -10.14
CA ARG A 327 1.22 4.00 -9.58
C ARG A 327 2.27 4.64 -10.48
N SER A 328 3.09 5.52 -9.91
CA SER A 328 4.33 5.99 -10.54
C SER A 328 5.43 4.95 -10.31
N ILE A 329 5.98 4.40 -11.39
CA ILE A 329 7.03 3.37 -11.30
C ILE A 329 8.33 4.01 -10.82
N TYR A 330 8.66 5.20 -11.34
CA TYR A 330 9.87 5.92 -10.98
C TYR A 330 9.93 6.34 -9.50
N LEU A 331 8.77 6.71 -8.92
CA LEU A 331 8.69 7.19 -7.54
C LEU A 331 8.43 6.05 -6.53
N ASP A 332 8.06 4.86 -6.98
CA ASP A 332 7.52 3.79 -6.13
C ASP A 332 6.37 4.27 -5.24
N GLN A 333 5.53 5.17 -5.78
CA GLN A 333 4.39 5.76 -5.10
C GLN A 333 3.11 5.51 -5.88
N TYR A 334 2.00 5.42 -5.15
CA TYR A 334 0.68 5.30 -5.77
C TYR A 334 -0.32 6.29 -5.15
N VAL A 335 -1.33 6.64 -5.92
CA VAL A 335 -2.53 7.31 -5.48
C VAL A 335 -3.75 6.51 -5.92
N ALA A 336 -4.78 6.48 -5.09
CA ALA A 336 -6.06 5.88 -5.41
C ALA A 336 -7.17 6.90 -5.14
N SER A 337 -8.26 6.82 -5.93
CA SER A 337 -9.44 7.60 -5.60
C SER A 337 -10.13 7.05 -4.34
N GLU A 338 -10.87 7.90 -3.65
CA GLU A 338 -11.75 7.46 -2.58
C GLU A 338 -12.88 6.60 -3.15
N PHE A 339 -13.39 5.67 -2.32
CA PHE A 339 -14.55 4.88 -2.70
C PHE A 339 -15.82 5.74 -2.66
N SER A 340 -16.60 5.65 -3.70
CA SER A 340 -17.88 6.31 -3.85
C SER A 340 -18.95 5.33 -4.36
N SER A 341 -20.22 5.78 -4.41
CA SER A 341 -21.28 4.96 -5.01
C SER A 341 -20.89 4.52 -6.44
N PRO A 342 -21.11 3.24 -6.79
CA PRO A 342 -21.81 2.20 -6.05
C PRO A 342 -20.94 1.35 -5.11
N ILE A 343 -19.65 1.61 -4.99
CA ILE A 343 -18.72 0.77 -4.20
C ILE A 343 -18.67 1.28 -2.73
N ASN A 344 -19.79 1.21 -2.04
CA ASN A 344 -19.91 1.73 -0.67
C ASN A 344 -19.72 0.66 0.41
N SER A 345 -20.00 -0.61 0.10
CA SER A 345 -19.91 -1.67 1.09
C SER A 345 -18.50 -2.28 1.17
N PRO A 346 -18.04 -2.68 2.37
CA PRO A 346 -16.75 -3.35 2.52
C PRO A 346 -16.60 -4.61 1.66
N GLN A 347 -17.70 -5.29 1.36
CA GLN A 347 -17.69 -6.48 0.48
C GLN A 347 -17.39 -6.10 -0.97
N GLN A 348 -18.01 -5.03 -1.47
CA GLN A 348 -17.75 -4.52 -2.84
C GLN A 348 -16.32 -4.01 -2.96
N GLN A 349 -15.81 -3.29 -1.95
CA GLN A 349 -14.43 -2.81 -1.89
C GLN A 349 -13.43 -3.99 -1.92
N LYS A 350 -13.65 -5.03 -1.12
CA LYS A 350 -12.82 -6.25 -1.12
C LYS A 350 -12.89 -6.99 -2.46
N ARG A 351 -14.06 -7.03 -3.11
CA ARG A 351 -14.22 -7.64 -4.43
C ARG A 351 -13.41 -6.87 -5.48
N LEU A 352 -13.51 -5.55 -5.48
CA LEU A 352 -12.72 -4.71 -6.38
C LEU A 352 -11.22 -4.87 -6.14
N TYR A 353 -10.80 -4.85 -4.87
CA TYR A 353 -9.41 -5.09 -4.50
C TYR A 353 -8.87 -6.41 -5.07
N ARG A 354 -9.61 -7.52 -4.93
CA ARG A 354 -9.26 -8.81 -5.55
C ARG A 354 -9.23 -8.75 -7.07
N GLY A 355 -10.12 -7.97 -7.68
CA GLY A 355 -10.10 -7.70 -9.11
C GLY A 355 -8.79 -7.06 -9.56
N TYR A 356 -8.31 -6.06 -8.82
CA TYR A 356 -7.02 -5.42 -9.08
C TYR A 356 -5.84 -6.38 -8.85
N GLN A 357 -5.84 -7.19 -7.80
CA GLN A 357 -4.80 -8.21 -7.57
C GLN A 357 -4.71 -9.22 -8.73
N LYS A 358 -5.86 -9.72 -9.21
CA LYS A 358 -5.91 -10.64 -10.35
C LYS A 358 -5.38 -9.97 -11.63
N LEU A 359 -5.75 -8.70 -11.83
CA LEU A 359 -5.32 -7.93 -12.97
C LEU A 359 -3.81 -7.66 -12.92
N TYR A 360 -3.30 -7.26 -11.76
CA TYR A 360 -1.88 -7.07 -11.51
C TYR A 360 -1.08 -8.34 -11.80
N ALA A 361 -1.48 -9.49 -11.24
CA ALA A 361 -0.81 -10.76 -11.46
C ALA A 361 -0.78 -11.14 -12.95
N THR A 362 -1.89 -10.94 -13.69
CA THR A 362 -1.96 -11.23 -15.12
C THR A 362 -1.07 -10.29 -15.94
N MET A 363 -1.00 -9.00 -15.58
CA MET A 363 -0.19 -8.02 -16.29
C MET A 363 1.31 -8.22 -16.08
N HIS A 364 1.72 -8.80 -14.94
CA HIS A 364 3.12 -9.04 -14.57
C HIS A 364 3.53 -10.52 -14.72
N ASP A 365 2.72 -11.33 -15.38
CA ASP A 365 3.04 -12.72 -15.67
C ASP A 365 4.18 -12.82 -16.70
N ASN A 366 5.32 -13.33 -16.24
CA ASN A 366 6.52 -13.51 -17.08
C ASN A 366 6.34 -14.53 -18.20
N GLY A 367 5.35 -15.44 -18.10
CA GLY A 367 5.04 -16.46 -19.11
C GLY A 367 4.31 -15.93 -20.33
N SER A 368 3.52 -14.87 -20.17
CA SER A 368 2.68 -14.30 -21.24
C SER A 368 3.32 -13.10 -21.94
N GLY A 369 4.47 -12.62 -21.48
CA GLY A 369 5.10 -11.39 -21.94
C GLY A 369 4.45 -10.13 -21.35
N PRO A 370 5.02 -8.95 -21.60
CA PRO A 370 4.52 -7.70 -21.03
C PRO A 370 3.20 -7.29 -21.73
N HIS A 371 2.09 -7.42 -21.01
CA HIS A 371 0.82 -6.85 -21.42
C HIS A 371 0.85 -5.34 -21.17
N LYS A 372 0.58 -4.53 -22.20
CA LYS A 372 0.52 -3.06 -22.08
C LYS A 372 -0.85 -2.57 -21.65
N THR A 373 -1.91 -3.24 -22.09
CA THR A 373 -3.29 -2.86 -21.78
C THR A 373 -4.17 -4.10 -21.71
N GLN A 374 -4.97 -4.18 -20.65
CA GLN A 374 -5.98 -5.22 -20.50
C GLN A 374 -7.33 -4.58 -20.17
N PHE A 375 -8.38 -5.02 -20.88
CA PHE A 375 -9.76 -4.66 -20.62
C PHE A 375 -10.53 -5.94 -20.30
N ARG A 376 -11.08 -6.01 -19.09
CA ARG A 376 -11.81 -7.17 -18.59
C ARG A 376 -13.20 -6.74 -18.14
N ARG A 377 -14.22 -7.41 -18.62
CA ARG A 377 -15.61 -7.21 -18.18
C ARG A 377 -16.09 -8.42 -17.41
N ASP A 378 -16.69 -8.21 -16.26
CA ASP A 378 -17.45 -9.22 -15.55
C ASP A 378 -18.86 -8.68 -15.20
N GLU A 379 -19.64 -9.45 -14.45
CA GLU A 379 -21.01 -9.09 -14.09
C GLU A 379 -21.09 -7.89 -13.14
N ASN A 380 -20.00 -7.54 -12.44
CA ASN A 380 -20.01 -6.55 -11.38
C ASN A 380 -19.37 -5.22 -11.81
N PHE A 381 -18.35 -5.27 -12.66
CA PHE A 381 -17.59 -4.10 -13.11
C PHE A 381 -16.77 -4.41 -14.37
N VAL A 382 -16.40 -3.35 -15.05
CA VAL A 382 -15.34 -3.38 -16.05
C VAL A 382 -14.05 -2.94 -15.41
N LEU A 383 -12.97 -3.70 -15.60
CA LEU A 383 -11.62 -3.33 -15.22
C LEU A 383 -10.79 -2.99 -16.45
N LEU A 384 -10.10 -1.88 -16.40
CA LEU A 384 -9.09 -1.50 -17.38
C LEU A 384 -7.75 -1.33 -16.65
N CYS A 385 -6.70 -1.98 -17.16
CA CYS A 385 -5.33 -1.77 -16.73
C CYS A 385 -4.50 -1.26 -17.90
N TRP A 386 -3.64 -0.29 -17.61
CA TRP A 386 -2.69 0.25 -18.56
C TRP A 386 -1.31 0.35 -17.90
N VAL A 387 -0.33 -0.38 -18.46
CA VAL A 387 1.04 -0.43 -17.95
C VAL A 387 1.98 0.17 -18.99
N THR A 388 2.80 1.11 -18.55
CA THR A 388 3.87 1.75 -19.31
C THR A 388 5.19 1.64 -18.53
N PRO A 389 6.35 2.04 -19.10
CA PRO A 389 7.58 2.14 -18.31
C PRO A 389 7.52 3.15 -17.16
N ASP A 390 6.66 4.16 -17.25
CA ASP A 390 6.60 5.27 -16.30
C ASP A 390 5.53 5.09 -15.24
N PHE A 391 4.40 4.45 -15.60
CA PHE A 391 3.26 4.28 -14.70
C PHE A 391 2.43 3.04 -14.98
N GLU A 392 1.65 2.66 -13.97
CA GLU A 392 0.57 1.70 -14.06
C GLU A 392 -0.74 2.37 -13.63
N LEU A 393 -1.79 2.20 -14.42
CA LEU A 393 -3.14 2.66 -14.10
C LEU A 393 -4.09 1.47 -14.06
N TYR A 394 -4.84 1.36 -12.99
CA TYR A 394 -5.93 0.41 -12.80
C TYR A 394 -7.21 1.21 -12.60
N ALA A 395 -8.23 0.94 -13.37
CA ALA A 395 -9.50 1.66 -13.29
C ALA A 395 -10.68 0.70 -13.33
N ALA A 396 -11.69 0.98 -12.51
CA ALA A 396 -12.94 0.25 -12.44
C ALA A 396 -14.09 1.12 -12.91
N PHE A 397 -14.91 0.56 -13.77
CA PHE A 397 -16.04 1.21 -14.40
C PHE A 397 -17.34 0.41 -14.22
N ASP A 398 -18.45 1.06 -14.50
CA ASP A 398 -19.76 0.43 -14.65
C ASP A 398 -19.67 -0.78 -15.59
N PRO A 399 -20.40 -1.89 -15.31
CA PRO A 399 -20.42 -3.09 -16.17
C PRO A 399 -20.81 -2.82 -17.62
N LEU A 400 -21.59 -1.77 -17.86
CA LEU A 400 -22.05 -1.35 -19.18
C LEU A 400 -21.14 -0.32 -19.86
N ALA A 401 -20.03 0.08 -19.20
CA ALA A 401 -19.13 1.10 -19.74
C ALA A 401 -18.60 0.72 -21.14
N ASP A 402 -18.61 1.70 -22.03
CA ASP A 402 -18.01 1.57 -23.35
C ASP A 402 -16.48 1.59 -23.28
N LYS A 403 -15.82 0.70 -24.03
CA LYS A 403 -14.37 0.57 -24.04
C LYS A 403 -13.65 1.85 -24.50
N ALA A 404 -14.16 2.49 -25.56
CA ALA A 404 -13.53 3.69 -26.11
C ALA A 404 -13.65 4.86 -25.10
N LEU A 405 -14.80 4.98 -24.45
CA LEU A 405 -15.04 5.99 -23.42
C LEU A 405 -14.20 5.71 -22.17
N ALA A 406 -14.07 4.46 -21.74
CA ALA A 406 -13.20 4.07 -20.64
C ALA A 406 -11.73 4.45 -20.89
N ILE A 407 -11.21 4.20 -22.09
CA ILE A 407 -9.84 4.58 -22.48
C ILE A 407 -9.67 6.10 -22.45
N LYS A 408 -10.63 6.87 -23.00
CA LYS A 408 -10.58 8.34 -22.94
C LYS A 408 -10.58 8.86 -21.50
N THR A 409 -11.38 8.24 -20.64
CA THR A 409 -11.43 8.60 -19.22
C THR A 409 -10.12 8.27 -18.49
N CYS A 410 -9.49 7.13 -18.80
CA CYS A 410 -8.18 6.79 -18.26
C CYS A 410 -7.09 7.81 -18.67
N ASN A 411 -7.11 8.31 -19.91
CA ASN A 411 -6.19 9.38 -20.32
C ASN A 411 -6.38 10.65 -19.48
N ARG A 412 -7.63 11.04 -19.24
CA ARG A 412 -7.95 12.18 -18.37
C ARG A 412 -7.49 11.98 -16.93
N VAL A 413 -7.63 10.76 -16.39
CA VAL A 413 -7.10 10.44 -15.05
C VAL A 413 -5.58 10.63 -15.02
N CYS A 414 -4.86 10.15 -16.05
CA CYS A 414 -3.41 10.33 -16.14
C CYS A 414 -3.02 11.81 -16.22
N GLU A 415 -3.74 12.62 -17.02
CA GLU A 415 -3.52 14.07 -17.12
C GLU A 415 -3.78 14.74 -15.76
N TRP A 416 -4.91 14.43 -15.12
CA TRP A 416 -5.25 14.99 -13.81
C TRP A 416 -4.22 14.65 -12.73
N VAL A 417 -3.79 13.38 -12.65
CA VAL A 417 -2.73 12.96 -11.71
C VAL A 417 -1.45 13.74 -11.95
N LYS A 418 -1.09 13.99 -13.21
CA LYS A 418 0.09 14.78 -13.57
C LYS A 418 -0.05 16.26 -13.19
N ASP A 419 -1.23 16.83 -13.36
CA ASP A 419 -1.49 18.24 -13.01
C ASP A 419 -1.35 18.49 -11.49
N VAL A 420 -1.71 17.49 -10.66
CA VAL A 420 -1.65 17.57 -9.20
C VAL A 420 -0.49 16.78 -8.58
N GLU A 421 0.48 16.33 -9.38
CA GLU A 421 1.56 15.43 -8.90
C GLU A 421 2.35 15.99 -7.71
N ASN A 422 2.56 17.31 -7.66
CA ASN A 422 3.25 18.01 -6.57
C ASN A 422 2.49 17.93 -5.23
N GLU A 423 1.18 17.72 -5.27
CA GLU A 423 0.33 17.63 -4.09
C GLU A 423 0.17 16.20 -3.57
N ILE A 424 0.23 15.21 -4.47
CA ILE A 424 -0.07 13.81 -4.16
C ILE A 424 1.18 12.93 -4.06
N PHE A 425 2.34 13.37 -4.58
CA PHE A 425 3.58 12.63 -4.54
C PHE A 425 4.70 13.41 -3.84
N LEU A 426 5.68 12.69 -3.31
CA LEU A 426 6.96 13.24 -2.88
C LEU A 426 7.88 13.36 -4.09
N LEU A 427 8.10 14.59 -4.55
CA LEU A 427 8.98 14.90 -5.68
C LEU A 427 10.28 15.52 -5.18
N GLY A 428 11.41 15.11 -5.71
CA GLY A 428 12.70 15.82 -5.65
C GLY A 428 13.51 15.73 -4.35
N ALA A 429 12.93 15.44 -3.21
CA ALA A 429 13.65 15.15 -1.97
C ALA A 429 13.53 13.67 -1.57
N SER A 430 13.09 12.84 -2.52
CA SER A 430 12.97 11.41 -2.29
C SER A 430 14.36 10.82 -2.07
N PRO A 431 14.56 10.02 -1.01
CA PRO A 431 15.76 9.20 -0.87
C PRO A 431 15.91 8.18 -2.00
N PHE A 432 14.98 8.16 -2.96
CA PHE A 432 14.97 7.33 -4.16
C PHE A 432 15.45 8.05 -5.43
N SER A 433 15.77 9.36 -5.36
CA SER A 433 16.36 10.06 -6.52
C SER A 433 17.80 9.62 -6.70
N TRP A 434 18.03 8.81 -7.69
CA TRP A 434 19.34 8.33 -8.18
C TRP A 434 19.97 9.34 -9.13
#